data_94e5020e380e9060b4469de15ecb50b9
#
_entry.id   94e5020e380e9060b4469de15ecb50b9
#
_cell.length_a   1.000
_cell.length_b   1.000
_cell.length_c   1.000
_cell.angle_alpha   90.00
_cell.angle_beta   90.00
_cell.angle_gamma   90.00
#
_symmetry.space_group_name_H-M   'P 1'
#
loop_
_entity.id
_entity.type
_entity.pdbx_description
1 polymer ?
#
loop_
_entity_poly.entity_id
_entity_poly.type
_entity_poly.pdbx_seq_one_letter_code
_entity_poly.pdbx_strand_id
1 'polypeptide(L)'
;MSEQLKKIKQLVELRQKARLGGGEKAIEKQHAKGKATARERIELLLDKGSFEEMDMFKLHRCHNFGMEKKQFLGDGVVAGSGTINGRLVYVFAQDFTVNGGSLSETMAQKICKVMDQSMKMGAPCIGLNDSGGARIQEGINALAGFGEIFQRNIEASGVVPQISGICGPCAGGAVYSPALTDFVVMLEGVSYMFLTGPKVVKTVTGEDVTQEDLGGAGVHSTKSGVCHFTAKTEEEFAQLIRRLLSYIPQNNMEHAPRIECTDPIDRKEDSLNEIIPDNPNMAYDMYKVIGAVVDNGEFMEVQRNFARNIIIGFARFNGQSVGIVANQPSVYAGVLDCNASRKAARFVRFCDCFNIPIVSLVDVPGFLPGTGQEYNAVIDHGAKLLYAYGEATVPKVTVTMRKSYGGSHIVMGCKQLKADLNYAWPSAEIAVMGASGAVAILDGKEAKTKEDPKAFLAEKEKEYNDLFTNPYKAAEYGYVDDVIEPRNTRFRICRALAQLANKRETRPAKKHGNIPL
;
A
#
# COMPACT_ATOMS: atom_id res chain seq x y z
N MET A 1 24.60 48.16 21.87
CA MET A 1 23.95 47.21 20.95
C MET A 1 22.81 47.96 20.26
N SER A 2 22.76 47.95 18.92
CA SER A 2 21.69 48.62 18.19
C SER A 2 20.32 48.00 18.50
N GLU A 3 19.22 48.75 18.34
CA GLU A 3 17.86 48.21 18.52
C GLU A 3 17.59 47.00 17.60
N GLN A 4 18.11 47.01 16.40
CA GLN A 4 18.02 45.89 15.45
C GLN A 4 18.72 44.62 16.01
N LEU A 5 19.90 44.75 16.58
CA LEU A 5 20.62 43.63 17.19
C LEU A 5 19.89 43.05 18.41
N LYS A 6 19.19 43.86 19.21
CA LYS A 6 18.33 43.39 20.32
C LYS A 6 17.16 42.55 19.77
N LYS A 7 16.49 43.03 18.70
CA LYS A 7 15.39 42.27 18.05
C LYS A 7 15.87 40.97 17.45
N ILE A 8 17.06 40.94 16.83
CA ILE A 8 17.66 39.70 16.31
C ILE A 8 17.94 38.70 17.46
N LYS A 9 18.50 39.17 18.57
CA LYS A 9 18.74 38.34 19.73
C LYS A 9 17.44 37.72 20.28
N GLN A 10 16.39 38.54 20.41
CA GLN A 10 15.06 38.08 20.80
C GLN A 10 14.52 37.01 19.84
N LEU A 11 14.67 37.19 18.53
CA LEU A 11 14.26 36.18 17.54
C LEU A 11 14.99 34.85 17.72
N VAL A 12 16.32 34.89 17.94
CA VAL A 12 17.14 33.71 18.17
C VAL A 12 16.66 32.94 19.43
N GLU A 13 16.44 33.66 20.52
CA GLU A 13 15.92 33.10 21.79
C GLU A 13 14.54 32.45 21.60
N LEU A 14 13.61 33.13 20.90
CA LEU A 14 12.29 32.56 20.59
C LEU A 14 12.37 31.32 19.73
N ARG A 15 13.25 31.28 18.72
CA ARG A 15 13.48 30.10 17.89
C ARG A 15 14.06 28.94 18.68
N GLN A 16 15.02 29.20 19.57
CA GLN A 16 15.55 28.19 20.48
C GLN A 16 14.45 27.60 21.37
N LYS A 17 13.62 28.48 21.97
CA LYS A 17 12.48 28.06 22.80
C LYS A 17 11.47 27.21 22.00
N ALA A 18 11.14 27.60 20.77
CA ALA A 18 10.24 26.86 19.89
C ALA A 18 10.77 25.44 19.56
N ARG A 19 12.09 25.33 19.38
CA ARG A 19 12.75 24.05 19.09
C ARG A 19 12.72 23.05 20.25
N LEU A 20 12.62 23.52 21.47
CA LEU A 20 12.53 22.66 22.66
C LEU A 20 11.15 22.03 22.88
N GLY A 21 10.11 22.44 22.11
CA GLY A 21 8.76 21.89 22.26
C GLY A 21 8.26 21.92 23.71
N GLY A 22 8.05 20.77 24.32
CA GLY A 22 7.64 20.62 25.72
C GLY A 22 8.77 20.84 26.76
N GLY A 23 10.00 21.13 26.30
CA GLY A 23 11.18 21.38 27.11
C GLY A 23 12.07 20.14 27.31
N GLU A 24 13.31 20.37 27.78
CA GLU A 24 14.35 19.36 27.92
C GLU A 24 13.89 18.10 28.66
N LYS A 25 13.24 18.26 29.82
CA LYS A 25 12.72 17.11 30.60
C LYS A 25 11.69 16.27 29.85
N ALA A 26 10.89 16.88 28.96
CA ALA A 26 9.93 16.15 28.16
C ALA A 26 10.60 15.42 27.01
N ILE A 27 11.65 16.00 26.42
CA ILE A 27 12.51 15.37 25.42
C ILE A 27 13.24 14.15 26.02
N GLU A 28 13.87 14.30 27.19
CA GLU A 28 14.51 13.18 27.90
C GLU A 28 13.55 12.00 28.14
N LYS A 29 12.30 12.30 28.55
CA LYS A 29 11.26 11.27 28.72
C LYS A 29 10.86 10.60 27.39
N GLN A 30 10.91 11.32 26.28
CA GLN A 30 10.64 10.78 24.95
C GLN A 30 11.76 9.80 24.56
N HIS A 31 13.01 10.23 24.69
CA HIS A 31 14.20 9.41 24.41
C HIS A 31 14.28 8.16 25.30
N ALA A 32 13.96 8.29 26.59
CA ALA A 32 13.91 7.15 27.53
C ALA A 32 12.92 6.05 27.12
N LYS A 33 11.97 6.36 26.25
CA LYS A 33 11.01 5.39 25.66
C LYS A 33 11.49 4.84 24.30
N GLY A 34 12.72 5.15 23.88
CA GLY A 34 13.23 4.77 22.58
C GLY A 34 12.61 5.52 21.40
N LYS A 35 12.05 6.72 21.62
CA LYS A 35 11.35 7.52 20.62
C LYS A 35 12.12 8.81 20.33
N ALA A 36 12.29 9.14 19.05
CA ALA A 36 12.78 10.44 18.63
C ALA A 36 11.72 11.53 18.82
N THR A 37 12.15 12.79 18.86
CA THR A 37 11.26 13.97 18.83
C THR A 37 10.74 14.22 17.40
N ALA A 38 9.70 15.04 17.29
CA ALA A 38 9.16 15.45 15.99
C ALA A 38 10.24 16.07 15.06
N ARG A 39 11.15 16.87 15.62
CA ARG A 39 12.23 17.51 14.84
C ARG A 39 13.27 16.54 14.38
N GLU A 40 13.73 15.65 15.25
CA GLU A 40 14.69 14.60 14.91
C GLU A 40 14.16 13.71 13.79
N ARG A 41 12.88 13.35 13.82
CA ARG A 41 12.22 12.58 12.75
C ARG A 41 12.22 13.30 11.41
N ILE A 42 11.94 14.62 11.41
CA ILE A 42 12.01 15.44 10.20
C ILE A 42 13.45 15.52 9.67
N GLU A 43 14.44 15.68 10.55
CA GLU A 43 15.86 15.71 10.19
C GLU A 43 16.36 14.37 9.62
N LEU A 44 15.87 13.24 10.13
CA LEU A 44 16.16 11.90 9.59
C LEU A 44 15.50 11.67 8.23
N LEU A 45 14.30 12.21 8.04
CA LEU A 45 13.50 11.97 6.85
C LEU A 45 13.95 12.81 5.65
N LEU A 46 14.23 14.09 5.86
CA LEU A 46 14.50 15.04 4.78
C LEU A 46 15.98 15.11 4.41
N ASP A 47 16.26 15.67 3.25
CA ASP A 47 17.63 16.00 2.85
C ASP A 47 18.19 17.07 3.78
N LYS A 48 19.46 16.93 4.15
CA LYS A 48 20.12 17.80 5.13
C LYS A 48 20.01 19.27 4.72
N GLY A 49 19.45 20.09 5.63
CA GLY A 49 19.33 21.54 5.45
C GLY A 49 18.21 22.00 4.52
N SER A 50 17.35 21.07 4.05
CA SER A 50 16.24 21.41 3.13
C SER A 50 14.96 21.83 3.85
N PHE A 51 14.85 21.65 5.16
CA PHE A 51 13.60 21.88 5.89
C PHE A 51 13.31 23.37 6.10
N GLU A 52 12.16 23.82 5.59
CA GLU A 52 11.59 25.14 5.79
C GLU A 52 10.34 25.05 6.67
N GLU A 53 10.48 25.45 7.94
CA GLU A 53 9.41 25.36 8.93
C GLU A 53 8.38 26.48 8.76
N MET A 54 7.10 26.12 8.83
CA MET A 54 5.96 27.05 8.79
C MET A 54 5.32 27.19 10.18
N ASP A 55 4.87 28.40 10.50
CA ASP A 55 4.09 28.72 11.71
C ASP A 55 4.77 28.30 13.04
N MET A 56 6.12 28.41 13.11
CA MET A 56 6.92 28.08 14.29
C MET A 56 6.46 28.81 15.56
N PHE A 57 5.94 30.03 15.44
CA PHE A 57 5.56 30.88 16.57
C PHE A 57 4.06 30.87 16.89
N LYS A 58 3.28 30.05 16.18
CA LYS A 58 1.83 29.97 16.38
C LYS A 58 1.52 29.34 17.72
N LEU A 59 0.51 29.90 18.45
CA LEU A 59 0.07 29.45 19.75
C LEU A 59 -1.39 29.02 19.71
N HIS A 60 -1.80 28.11 20.58
CA HIS A 60 -3.22 27.80 20.76
C HIS A 60 -3.98 28.99 21.38
N ARG A 61 -5.31 28.98 21.20
CA ARG A 61 -6.22 30.05 21.67
C ARG A 61 -7.15 29.57 22.81
N CYS A 62 -6.84 28.43 23.40
CA CYS A 62 -7.62 27.89 24.51
C CYS A 62 -7.31 28.64 25.82
N HIS A 63 -8.35 29.13 26.49
CA HIS A 63 -8.27 29.81 27.78
C HIS A 63 -8.94 29.02 28.93
N ASN A 64 -9.47 27.82 28.62
CA ASN A 64 -10.14 26.97 29.61
C ASN A 64 -9.15 26.03 30.28
N PHE A 65 -9.50 25.58 31.50
CA PHE A 65 -8.77 24.54 32.25
C PHE A 65 -7.28 24.85 32.46
N GLY A 66 -6.92 26.15 32.58
CA GLY A 66 -5.55 26.59 32.84
C GLY A 66 -4.63 26.53 31.61
N MET A 67 -5.20 26.35 30.43
CA MET A 67 -4.41 26.27 29.18
C MET A 67 -3.74 27.61 28.82
N GLU A 68 -4.29 28.74 29.26
CA GLU A 68 -3.67 30.06 29.09
C GLU A 68 -2.25 30.16 29.70
N LYS A 69 -1.93 29.28 30.67
CA LYS A 69 -0.61 29.16 31.30
C LYS A 69 0.30 28.13 30.63
N LYS A 70 -0.21 27.37 29.67
CA LYS A 70 0.51 26.26 29.01
C LYS A 70 0.72 26.58 27.52
N GLN A 71 1.34 27.71 27.25
CA GLN A 71 1.60 28.19 25.90
C GLN A 71 2.94 27.65 25.37
N PHE A 72 2.88 26.83 24.32
CA PHE A 72 4.05 26.27 23.63
C PHE A 72 4.10 26.80 22.19
N LEU A 73 5.24 27.38 21.79
CA LEU A 73 5.44 27.83 20.41
C LEU A 73 5.33 26.66 19.43
N GLY A 74 4.55 26.84 18.38
CA GLY A 74 4.26 25.79 17.40
C GLY A 74 3.13 24.82 17.78
N ASP A 75 2.64 24.89 19.02
CA ASP A 75 1.48 24.15 19.59
C ASP A 75 1.47 22.63 19.27
N GLY A 76 2.61 21.96 19.48
CA GLY A 76 2.70 20.49 19.42
C GLY A 76 2.71 19.89 18.00
N VAL A 77 2.99 20.68 16.96
CA VAL A 77 3.28 20.18 15.64
C VAL A 77 4.39 20.98 14.94
N VAL A 78 5.37 20.26 14.42
CA VAL A 78 6.38 20.82 13.52
C VAL A 78 5.93 20.55 12.09
N ALA A 79 5.78 21.59 11.27
CA ALA A 79 5.18 21.47 9.95
C ALA A 79 5.90 22.38 8.94
N GLY A 80 6.02 21.94 7.71
CA GLY A 80 6.71 22.68 6.66
C GLY A 80 6.93 21.88 5.39
N SER A 81 7.96 22.24 4.64
CA SER A 81 8.39 21.57 3.43
C SER A 81 9.88 21.30 3.43
N GLY A 82 10.32 20.37 2.61
CA GLY A 82 11.73 20.07 2.39
C GLY A 82 11.89 19.19 1.17
N THR A 83 13.05 18.56 1.03
CA THR A 83 13.27 17.62 -0.08
C THR A 83 13.62 16.24 0.40
N ILE A 84 13.30 15.24 -0.42
CA ILE A 84 13.75 13.86 -0.31
C ILE A 84 14.36 13.46 -1.65
N ASN A 85 15.66 13.18 -1.67
CA ASN A 85 16.41 12.93 -2.90
C ASN A 85 16.21 14.06 -3.94
N GLY A 86 16.24 15.33 -3.48
CA GLY A 86 16.03 16.52 -4.29
C GLY A 86 14.58 16.81 -4.69
N ARG A 87 13.61 15.96 -4.36
CA ARG A 87 12.19 16.15 -4.69
C ARG A 87 11.46 16.81 -3.54
N LEU A 88 10.65 17.84 -3.86
CA LEU A 88 9.82 18.55 -2.88
C LEU A 88 8.83 17.61 -2.20
N VAL A 89 8.73 17.71 -0.87
CA VAL A 89 7.70 17.07 -0.05
C VAL A 89 7.19 18.05 1.00
N TYR A 90 5.96 17.88 1.41
CA TYR A 90 5.39 18.54 2.56
C TYR A 90 5.29 17.58 3.73
N VAL A 91 5.62 18.05 4.94
CA VAL A 91 5.70 17.22 6.13
C VAL A 91 5.10 17.92 7.33
N PHE A 92 4.39 17.16 8.15
CA PHE A 92 4.06 17.56 9.52
C PHE A 92 4.40 16.42 10.48
N ALA A 93 4.90 16.78 11.67
CA ALA A 93 5.25 15.82 12.71
C ALA A 93 4.63 16.27 14.04
N GLN A 94 3.79 15.44 14.62
CA GLN A 94 3.18 15.71 15.91
C GLN A 94 4.22 15.53 17.02
N ASP A 95 4.31 16.52 17.91
CA ASP A 95 5.25 16.54 19.02
C ASP A 95 4.58 16.08 20.32
N PHE A 96 4.82 14.81 20.66
CA PHE A 96 4.27 14.22 21.88
C PHE A 96 4.75 14.90 23.17
N THR A 97 5.87 15.64 23.12
CA THR A 97 6.39 16.41 24.27
C THR A 97 5.47 17.56 24.66
N VAL A 98 4.62 18.02 23.73
CA VAL A 98 3.65 19.11 23.95
C VAL A 98 2.24 18.53 24.09
N ASN A 99 1.71 18.55 25.30
CA ASN A 99 0.35 18.08 25.62
C ASN A 99 0.02 16.67 25.07
N GLY A 100 1.02 15.76 25.02
CA GLY A 100 0.86 14.41 24.47
C GLY A 100 0.52 14.37 22.97
N GLY A 101 0.93 15.36 22.20
CA GLY A 101 0.64 15.46 20.77
C GLY A 101 -0.86 15.58 20.46
N SER A 102 -1.69 15.96 21.44
CA SER A 102 -3.14 16.04 21.27
C SER A 102 -3.52 17.17 20.30
N LEU A 103 -4.45 16.86 19.36
CA LEU A 103 -4.88 17.79 18.33
C LEU A 103 -5.68 18.95 18.93
N SER A 104 -5.18 20.15 18.72
CA SER A 104 -5.85 21.44 18.97
C SER A 104 -6.38 22.03 17.67
N GLU A 105 -7.22 23.05 17.75
CA GLU A 105 -7.60 23.88 16.60
C GLU A 105 -6.37 24.44 15.89
N THR A 106 -5.40 24.96 16.63
CA THR A 106 -4.17 25.54 16.08
C THR A 106 -3.28 24.51 15.39
N MET A 107 -3.11 23.33 15.99
CA MET A 107 -2.38 22.22 15.38
C MET A 107 -3.05 21.81 14.06
N ALA A 108 -4.38 21.63 14.08
CA ALA A 108 -5.15 21.28 12.87
C ALA A 108 -4.96 22.31 11.76
N GLN A 109 -5.03 23.60 12.06
CA GLN A 109 -4.80 24.68 11.08
C GLN A 109 -3.40 24.63 10.45
N LYS A 110 -2.36 24.28 11.22
CA LYS A 110 -0.99 24.10 10.70
C LYS A 110 -0.90 22.90 9.76
N ILE A 111 -1.48 21.77 10.16
CA ILE A 111 -1.53 20.55 9.33
C ILE A 111 -2.31 20.82 8.03
N CYS A 112 -3.49 21.42 8.12
CA CYS A 112 -4.30 21.79 6.97
C CYS A 112 -3.54 22.72 6.00
N LYS A 113 -2.82 23.71 6.52
CA LYS A 113 -2.00 24.61 5.70
C LYS A 113 -0.93 23.86 4.90
N VAL A 114 -0.25 22.89 5.52
CA VAL A 114 0.74 22.05 4.84
C VAL A 114 0.09 21.16 3.78
N MET A 115 -1.06 20.55 4.09
CA MET A 115 -1.82 19.73 3.12
C MET A 115 -2.31 20.57 1.93
N ASP A 116 -2.84 21.78 2.19
CA ASP A 116 -3.26 22.71 1.13
C ASP A 116 -2.09 23.10 0.21
N GLN A 117 -0.90 23.34 0.78
CA GLN A 117 0.30 23.64 0.00
C GLN A 117 0.77 22.42 -0.80
N SER A 118 0.73 21.22 -0.21
CA SER A 118 1.05 19.97 -0.90
C SER A 118 0.20 19.80 -2.16
N MET A 119 -1.12 19.96 -2.05
CA MET A 119 -2.02 19.89 -3.20
C MET A 119 -1.76 20.97 -4.25
N LYS A 120 -1.53 22.22 -3.83
CA LYS A 120 -1.25 23.34 -4.74
C LYS A 120 0.06 23.15 -5.52
N MET A 121 1.06 22.56 -4.87
CA MET A 121 2.37 22.35 -5.49
C MET A 121 2.48 20.99 -6.17
N GLY A 122 1.46 20.12 -6.05
CA GLY A 122 1.50 18.78 -6.60
C GLY A 122 2.65 17.94 -6.03
N ALA A 123 2.84 17.96 -4.71
CA ALA A 123 3.95 17.28 -4.03
C ALA A 123 3.44 16.36 -2.92
N PRO A 124 4.12 15.24 -2.62
CA PRO A 124 3.70 14.31 -1.58
C PRO A 124 3.54 14.97 -0.21
N CYS A 125 2.54 14.52 0.56
CA CYS A 125 2.30 14.92 1.94
C CYS A 125 2.64 13.76 2.90
N ILE A 126 3.50 14.01 3.89
CA ILE A 126 3.95 13.02 4.86
C ILE A 126 3.54 13.48 6.26
N GLY A 127 2.72 12.70 6.93
CA GLY A 127 2.33 12.92 8.32
C GLY A 127 3.09 11.98 9.25
N LEU A 128 3.83 12.50 10.22
CA LEU A 128 4.49 11.73 11.27
C LEU A 128 3.65 11.85 12.55
N ASN A 129 2.90 10.81 12.86
CA ASN A 129 1.84 10.82 13.86
C ASN A 129 2.34 10.26 15.19
N ASP A 130 2.14 11.04 16.26
CA ASP A 130 2.44 10.67 17.64
C ASP A 130 1.49 11.46 18.56
N SER A 131 0.26 10.94 18.77
CA SER A 131 -0.85 11.72 19.33
C SER A 131 -1.76 10.92 20.24
N GLY A 132 -2.08 11.51 21.37
CA GLY A 132 -3.11 11.01 22.29
C GLY A 132 -4.57 11.23 21.83
N GLY A 133 -4.80 11.77 20.62
CA GLY A 133 -6.14 12.07 20.10
C GLY A 133 -6.52 13.54 20.21
N ALA A 134 -7.80 13.85 20.39
CA ALA A 134 -8.30 15.22 20.53
C ALA A 134 -7.87 15.89 21.85
N ARG A 135 -7.51 17.18 21.78
CA ARG A 135 -7.27 17.99 22.98
C ARG A 135 -8.61 18.31 23.65
N ILE A 136 -8.93 17.57 24.71
CA ILE A 136 -10.25 17.63 25.36
C ILE A 136 -10.60 19.01 25.92
N GLN A 137 -9.61 19.81 26.29
CA GLN A 137 -9.79 21.18 26.80
C GLN A 137 -10.35 22.15 25.75
N GLU A 138 -10.24 21.81 24.47
CA GLU A 138 -10.76 22.62 23.35
C GLU A 138 -12.13 22.12 22.84
N GLY A 139 -12.62 20.99 23.35
CA GLY A 139 -13.95 20.48 23.05
C GLY A 139 -14.18 20.28 21.53
N ILE A 140 -15.27 20.87 21.03
CA ILE A 140 -15.70 20.72 19.64
C ILE A 140 -14.68 21.29 18.62
N ASN A 141 -13.87 22.27 19.02
CA ASN A 141 -12.86 22.85 18.12
C ASN A 141 -11.76 21.83 17.74
N ALA A 142 -11.40 20.93 18.69
CA ALA A 142 -10.49 19.84 18.39
C ALA A 142 -11.12 18.80 17.42
N LEU A 143 -12.42 18.52 17.57
CA LEU A 143 -13.14 17.62 16.64
C LEU A 143 -13.29 18.25 15.25
N ALA A 144 -13.62 19.55 15.18
CA ALA A 144 -13.68 20.28 13.93
C ALA A 144 -12.32 20.24 13.21
N GLY A 145 -11.22 20.37 13.96
CA GLY A 145 -9.86 20.24 13.42
C GLY A 145 -9.60 18.88 12.76
N PHE A 146 -10.07 17.78 13.35
CA PHE A 146 -10.01 16.46 12.69
C PHE A 146 -10.85 16.42 11.40
N GLY A 147 -12.06 16.97 11.42
CA GLY A 147 -12.92 17.05 10.23
C GLY A 147 -12.23 17.78 9.08
N GLU A 148 -11.58 18.90 9.36
CA GLU A 148 -10.83 19.69 8.37
C GLU A 148 -9.63 18.90 7.79
N ILE A 149 -8.93 18.11 8.60
CA ILE A 149 -7.84 17.24 8.13
C ILE A 149 -8.41 16.11 7.25
N PHE A 150 -9.49 15.44 7.69
CA PHE A 150 -10.09 14.34 6.93
C PHE A 150 -10.60 14.80 5.56
N GLN A 151 -11.24 15.98 5.49
CA GLN A 151 -11.69 16.54 4.22
C GLN A 151 -10.51 16.70 3.25
N ARG A 152 -9.35 17.20 3.74
CA ARG A 152 -8.15 17.35 2.91
C ARG A 152 -7.52 16.03 2.51
N ASN A 153 -7.55 15.00 3.38
CA ASN A 153 -7.13 13.66 2.98
C ASN A 153 -7.98 13.13 1.81
N ILE A 154 -9.30 13.37 1.85
CA ILE A 154 -10.24 12.96 0.79
C ILE A 154 -9.96 13.73 -0.50
N GLU A 155 -9.79 15.05 -0.44
CA GLU A 155 -9.50 15.90 -1.60
C GLU A 155 -8.13 15.59 -2.23
N ALA A 156 -7.14 15.25 -1.42
CA ALA A 156 -5.80 14.88 -1.87
C ALA A 156 -5.71 13.44 -2.43
N SER A 157 -6.71 12.59 -2.14
CA SER A 157 -6.73 11.18 -2.55
C SER A 157 -6.69 11.04 -4.07
N GLY A 158 -5.67 10.34 -4.57
CA GLY A 158 -5.42 10.18 -6.01
C GLY A 158 -4.91 11.45 -6.71
N VAL A 159 -4.60 12.53 -5.97
CA VAL A 159 -4.02 13.77 -6.50
C VAL A 159 -2.55 13.88 -6.16
N VAL A 160 -2.20 13.78 -4.88
CA VAL A 160 -0.82 13.72 -4.40
C VAL A 160 -0.64 12.50 -3.49
N PRO A 161 0.52 11.83 -3.51
CA PRO A 161 0.79 10.73 -2.61
C PRO A 161 0.72 11.17 -1.15
N GLN A 162 0.02 10.41 -0.32
CA GLN A 162 -0.14 10.65 1.10
C GLN A 162 0.47 9.50 1.90
N ILE A 163 1.42 9.78 2.79
CA ILE A 163 2.10 8.78 3.61
C ILE A 163 1.92 9.13 5.07
N SER A 164 1.43 8.18 5.86
CA SER A 164 1.32 8.31 7.31
C SER A 164 2.34 7.42 8.01
N GLY A 165 3.25 8.05 8.72
CA GLY A 165 4.14 7.39 9.65
C GLY A 165 3.58 7.42 11.07
N ILE A 166 3.47 6.26 11.71
CA ILE A 166 3.00 6.12 13.09
C ILE A 166 4.21 5.89 13.97
N CYS A 167 4.56 6.90 14.75
CA CYS A 167 5.80 6.95 15.53
C CYS A 167 5.55 6.88 17.04
N GLY A 168 4.31 6.68 17.44
CA GLY A 168 3.87 6.58 18.83
C GLY A 168 2.41 6.22 18.91
N PRO A 169 1.73 6.46 20.03
CA PRO A 169 0.28 6.31 20.13
C PRO A 169 -0.45 7.13 19.07
N CYS A 170 -1.47 6.53 18.47
CA CYS A 170 -2.40 7.18 17.56
C CYS A 170 -3.80 6.66 17.92
N ALA A 171 -4.57 7.44 18.68
CA ALA A 171 -5.79 6.99 19.32
C ALA A 171 -7.01 7.84 18.94
N GLY A 172 -8.17 7.22 18.93
CA GLY A 172 -9.45 7.90 18.67
C GLY A 172 -9.51 8.49 17.27
N GLY A 173 -9.91 9.75 17.14
CA GLY A 173 -9.98 10.45 15.83
C GLY A 173 -8.66 10.50 15.05
N ALA A 174 -7.52 10.38 15.74
CA ALA A 174 -6.21 10.42 15.10
C ALA A 174 -5.92 9.23 14.16
N VAL A 175 -6.65 8.11 14.26
CA VAL A 175 -6.42 6.95 13.40
C VAL A 175 -7.07 7.06 12.03
N TYR A 176 -8.09 7.92 11.87
CA TYR A 176 -8.83 8.01 10.61
C TYR A 176 -8.03 8.71 9.50
N SER A 177 -7.29 9.78 9.84
CA SER A 177 -6.42 10.41 8.84
C SER A 177 -5.41 9.43 8.25
N PRO A 178 -4.62 8.66 9.03
CA PRO A 178 -3.76 7.61 8.49
C PRO A 178 -4.50 6.57 7.65
N ALA A 179 -5.70 6.15 8.04
CA ALA A 179 -6.50 5.17 7.31
C ALA A 179 -6.99 5.70 5.94
N LEU A 180 -7.09 7.01 5.77
CA LEU A 180 -7.45 7.67 4.51
C LEU A 180 -6.23 7.86 3.58
N THR A 181 -5.00 7.79 4.09
CA THR A 181 -3.78 7.96 3.29
C THR A 181 -3.43 6.72 2.48
N ASP A 182 -2.51 6.84 1.53
CA ASP A 182 -2.14 5.75 0.62
C ASP A 182 -1.32 4.68 1.31
N PHE A 183 -0.37 5.09 2.17
CA PHE A 183 0.51 4.16 2.89
C PHE A 183 0.60 4.52 4.37
N VAL A 184 0.57 3.48 5.20
CA VAL A 184 0.80 3.56 6.64
C VAL A 184 2.07 2.79 6.97
N VAL A 185 3.03 3.47 7.59
CA VAL A 185 4.29 2.91 8.10
C VAL A 185 4.24 2.94 9.61
N MET A 186 4.52 1.83 10.29
CA MET A 186 4.49 1.76 11.75
C MET A 186 5.86 1.41 12.33
N LEU A 187 6.25 2.11 13.40
CA LEU A 187 7.46 1.83 14.16
C LEU A 187 7.17 0.75 15.23
N GLU A 188 7.84 -0.39 15.15
CA GLU A 188 7.61 -1.53 16.04
C GLU A 188 7.87 -1.20 17.52
N GLY A 189 7.06 -1.74 18.42
CA GLY A 189 7.23 -1.64 19.87
C GLY A 189 6.90 -0.29 20.51
N VAL A 190 6.68 0.76 19.73
CA VAL A 190 6.37 2.11 20.24
C VAL A 190 5.13 2.75 19.58
N SER A 191 4.67 2.22 18.45
CA SER A 191 3.53 2.77 17.72
C SER A 191 2.28 1.91 17.88
N TYR A 192 1.15 2.57 18.08
CA TYR A 192 -0.13 1.92 18.31
C TYR A 192 -1.24 2.69 17.60
N MET A 193 -2.16 1.97 16.96
CA MET A 193 -3.37 2.53 16.35
C MET A 193 -4.60 1.81 16.91
N PHE A 194 -5.53 2.54 17.51
CA PHE A 194 -6.81 1.99 17.97
C PHE A 194 -7.86 3.09 18.16
N LEU A 195 -9.12 2.77 17.97
CA LEU A 195 -10.23 3.71 18.20
C LEU A 195 -10.35 4.06 19.68
N THR A 196 -10.30 3.04 20.54
CA THR A 196 -10.35 3.19 22.01
C THR A 196 -9.25 2.36 22.64
N GLY A 197 -8.59 2.93 23.66
CA GLY A 197 -7.49 2.23 24.33
C GLY A 197 -7.94 1.08 25.21
N PRO A 198 -6.99 0.24 25.68
CA PRO A 198 -7.27 -0.98 26.46
C PRO A 198 -8.18 -0.80 27.67
N LYS A 199 -8.09 0.35 28.37
CA LYS A 199 -8.95 0.65 29.53
C LYS A 199 -10.43 0.73 29.16
N VAL A 200 -10.75 1.37 28.02
CA VAL A 200 -12.14 1.49 27.53
C VAL A 200 -12.62 0.14 27.03
N VAL A 201 -11.79 -0.60 26.30
CA VAL A 201 -12.10 -1.97 25.84
C VAL A 201 -12.46 -2.84 27.04
N LYS A 202 -11.62 -2.86 28.09
CA LYS A 202 -11.90 -3.63 29.33
C LYS A 202 -13.21 -3.23 30.00
N THR A 203 -13.52 -1.94 30.03
CA THR A 203 -14.77 -1.44 30.67
C THR A 203 -16.01 -1.83 29.88
N VAL A 204 -15.94 -1.82 28.53
CA VAL A 204 -17.12 -2.01 27.66
C VAL A 204 -17.33 -3.48 27.29
N THR A 205 -16.26 -4.20 26.95
CA THR A 205 -16.33 -5.59 26.45
C THR A 205 -15.88 -6.63 27.47
N GLY A 206 -15.19 -6.21 28.55
CA GLY A 206 -14.57 -7.11 29.52
C GLY A 206 -13.24 -7.70 29.09
N GLU A 207 -12.78 -7.43 27.87
CA GLU A 207 -11.51 -7.94 27.35
C GLU A 207 -10.30 -7.28 28.02
N ASP A 208 -9.35 -8.08 28.48
CA ASP A 208 -8.07 -7.60 29.04
C ASP A 208 -6.98 -7.74 27.99
N VAL A 209 -6.60 -6.63 27.36
CA VAL A 209 -5.65 -6.59 26.24
C VAL A 209 -4.57 -5.53 26.50
N THR A 210 -3.36 -5.77 26.00
CA THR A 210 -2.30 -4.75 25.99
C THR A 210 -2.48 -3.79 24.82
N GLN A 211 -1.74 -2.67 24.82
CA GLN A 211 -1.72 -1.76 23.65
C GLN A 211 -1.18 -2.46 22.40
N GLU A 212 -0.15 -3.29 22.57
CA GLU A 212 0.47 -4.06 21.47
C GLU A 212 -0.51 -5.08 20.90
N ASP A 213 -1.21 -5.85 21.73
CA ASP A 213 -2.17 -6.86 21.29
C ASP A 213 -3.44 -6.26 20.66
N LEU A 214 -3.81 -5.03 21.06
CA LEU A 214 -4.99 -4.35 20.52
C LEU A 214 -4.70 -3.67 19.19
N GLY A 215 -3.57 -2.99 19.07
CA GLY A 215 -3.30 -2.16 17.89
C GLY A 215 -1.81 -1.85 17.64
N GLY A 216 -0.91 -2.74 18.03
CA GLY A 216 0.51 -2.63 17.70
C GLY A 216 0.82 -2.89 16.23
N ALA A 217 2.05 -2.58 15.83
CA ALA A 217 2.52 -2.79 14.45
C ALA A 217 2.33 -4.23 13.97
N GLY A 218 2.57 -5.22 14.87
CA GLY A 218 2.36 -6.64 14.57
C GLY A 218 0.91 -6.97 14.22
N VAL A 219 -0.07 -6.43 14.95
CA VAL A 219 -1.50 -6.65 14.69
C VAL A 219 -1.92 -6.04 13.35
N HIS A 220 -1.53 -4.79 13.10
CA HIS A 220 -1.95 -4.09 11.90
C HIS A 220 -1.24 -4.57 10.62
N SER A 221 -0.03 -5.12 10.75
CA SER A 221 0.70 -5.71 9.61
C SER A 221 0.29 -7.15 9.28
N THR A 222 -0.38 -7.88 10.21
CA THR A 222 -0.70 -9.31 9.99
C THR A 222 -2.19 -9.60 9.97
N LYS A 223 -3.00 -8.94 10.85
CA LYS A 223 -4.42 -9.25 11.03
C LYS A 223 -5.34 -8.26 10.32
N SER A 224 -5.17 -6.96 10.55
CA SER A 224 -6.08 -5.96 9.98
C SER A 224 -5.69 -5.49 8.57
N GLY A 225 -4.39 -5.53 8.23
CA GLY A 225 -3.87 -5.01 6.97
C GLY A 225 -3.82 -3.48 6.88
N VAL A 226 -4.05 -2.75 7.96
CA VAL A 226 -3.98 -1.28 7.98
C VAL A 226 -2.54 -0.80 7.82
N CYS A 227 -1.57 -1.52 8.39
CA CYS A 227 -0.16 -1.21 8.26
C CYS A 227 0.41 -1.81 6.97
N HIS A 228 1.03 -0.97 6.15
CA HIS A 228 1.65 -1.38 4.89
C HIS A 228 3.11 -1.79 5.06
N PHE A 229 3.83 -1.12 5.97
CA PHE A 229 5.24 -1.37 6.25
C PHE A 229 5.53 -1.22 7.73
N THR A 230 6.45 -2.03 8.27
CA THR A 230 6.98 -1.90 9.63
C THR A 230 8.46 -1.59 9.61
N ALA A 231 8.94 -0.86 10.60
CA ALA A 231 10.35 -0.54 10.80
C ALA A 231 10.70 -0.73 12.28
N LYS A 232 11.94 -1.14 12.56
CA LYS A 232 12.42 -1.40 13.92
C LYS A 232 13.06 -0.18 14.56
N THR A 233 13.64 0.72 13.76
CA THR A 233 14.30 1.93 14.22
C THR A 233 13.79 3.17 13.48
N GLU A 234 14.00 4.36 14.06
CA GLU A 234 13.62 5.63 13.43
C GLU A 234 14.38 5.86 12.11
N GLU A 235 15.62 5.35 11.99
CA GLU A 235 16.44 5.43 10.77
C GLU A 235 15.88 4.51 9.67
N GLU A 236 15.57 3.26 10.00
CA GLU A 236 14.94 2.31 9.08
C GLU A 236 13.59 2.85 8.58
N PHE A 237 12.80 3.42 9.48
CA PHE A 237 11.54 4.05 9.19
C PHE A 237 11.69 5.21 8.17
N ALA A 238 12.64 6.12 8.38
CA ALA A 238 12.92 7.22 7.46
C ALA A 238 13.41 6.70 6.10
N GLN A 239 14.33 5.73 6.08
CA GLN A 239 14.84 5.13 4.84
C GLN A 239 13.74 4.41 4.05
N LEU A 240 12.82 3.75 4.72
CA LEU A 240 11.69 3.06 4.09
C LEU A 240 10.77 4.04 3.37
N ILE A 241 10.43 5.18 4.00
CA ILE A 241 9.64 6.24 3.36
C ILE A 241 10.41 6.84 2.16
N ARG A 242 11.70 7.11 2.30
CA ARG A 242 12.56 7.60 1.21
C ARG A 242 12.61 6.61 0.04
N ARG A 243 12.73 5.32 0.34
CA ARG A 243 12.71 4.25 -0.68
C ARG A 243 11.35 4.17 -1.38
N LEU A 244 10.24 4.22 -0.63
CA LEU A 244 8.89 4.22 -1.21
C LEU A 244 8.70 5.37 -2.20
N LEU A 245 9.10 6.59 -1.82
CA LEU A 245 9.02 7.76 -2.68
C LEU A 245 9.86 7.63 -3.96
N SER A 246 10.90 6.80 -3.99
CA SER A 246 11.67 6.57 -5.22
C SER A 246 10.92 5.78 -6.29
N TYR A 247 9.84 5.08 -5.92
CA TYR A 247 9.02 4.29 -6.84
C TYR A 247 7.77 5.02 -7.33
N ILE A 248 7.36 6.11 -6.67
CA ILE A 248 6.10 6.79 -6.95
C ILE A 248 6.33 8.21 -7.50
N PRO A 249 5.40 8.74 -8.32
CA PRO A 249 5.55 10.09 -8.89
C PRO A 249 5.36 11.18 -7.84
N GLN A 250 5.54 12.43 -8.27
CA GLN A 250 5.30 13.60 -7.45
C GLN A 250 3.79 13.83 -7.21
N ASN A 251 2.99 13.56 -8.23
CA ASN A 251 1.53 13.73 -8.24
C ASN A 251 0.92 12.89 -9.38
N ASN A 252 -0.40 12.97 -9.52
CA ASN A 252 -1.15 12.22 -10.53
C ASN A 252 -0.96 12.70 -11.98
N MET A 253 -0.29 13.82 -12.20
CA MET A 253 0.01 14.37 -13.54
C MET A 253 1.38 13.94 -14.06
N GLU A 254 2.21 13.36 -13.21
CA GLU A 254 3.59 12.98 -13.51
C GLU A 254 3.76 11.45 -13.54
N HIS A 255 4.90 11.02 -14.04
CA HIS A 255 5.35 9.63 -13.95
C HIS A 255 6.36 9.45 -12.82
N ALA A 256 6.45 8.23 -12.28
CA ALA A 256 7.46 7.88 -11.31
C ALA A 256 8.88 8.13 -11.86
N PRO A 257 9.84 8.50 -11.01
CA PRO A 257 11.21 8.72 -11.45
C PRO A 257 11.79 7.48 -12.14
N ARG A 258 12.33 7.66 -13.34
CA ARG A 258 13.08 6.61 -14.02
C ARG A 258 14.52 6.64 -13.54
N ILE A 259 15.07 5.49 -13.19
CA ILE A 259 16.48 5.36 -12.81
C ILE A 259 17.28 4.71 -13.94
N GLU A 260 18.58 4.97 -13.96
CA GLU A 260 19.47 4.24 -14.85
C GLU A 260 19.48 2.75 -14.46
N CYS A 261 19.33 1.88 -15.45
CA CYS A 261 19.30 0.44 -15.24
C CYS A 261 20.54 -0.21 -15.86
N THR A 262 21.29 -0.92 -15.05
CA THR A 262 22.48 -1.69 -15.47
C THR A 262 22.14 -3.14 -15.84
N ASP A 263 20.93 -3.60 -15.49
CA ASP A 263 20.48 -4.96 -15.80
C ASP A 263 19.96 -5.04 -17.24
N PRO A 264 20.54 -5.88 -18.12
CA PRO A 264 20.18 -5.93 -19.52
C PRO A 264 18.69 -6.22 -19.75
N ILE A 265 18.09 -5.52 -20.72
CA ILE A 265 16.68 -5.71 -21.08
C ILE A 265 16.44 -7.14 -21.60
N ASP A 266 17.40 -7.66 -22.38
CA ASP A 266 17.35 -8.95 -23.04
C ASP A 266 17.94 -10.09 -22.20
N ARG A 267 18.21 -9.85 -20.93
CA ARG A 267 18.65 -10.89 -19.99
C ARG A 267 17.64 -12.03 -19.97
N LYS A 268 18.12 -13.22 -20.25
CA LYS A 268 17.37 -14.47 -20.14
C LYS A 268 17.62 -15.11 -18.79
N GLU A 269 16.60 -15.73 -18.24
CA GLU A 269 16.68 -16.39 -16.93
C GLU A 269 16.27 -17.86 -17.08
N ASP A 270 17.24 -18.71 -17.38
CA ASP A 270 17.00 -20.12 -17.68
C ASP A 270 16.38 -20.89 -16.49
N SER A 271 16.59 -20.44 -15.25
CA SER A 271 15.97 -21.04 -14.06
C SER A 271 14.44 -21.01 -14.10
N LEU A 272 13.85 -20.08 -14.86
CA LEU A 272 12.39 -20.01 -14.99
C LEU A 272 11.80 -21.14 -15.84
N ASN A 273 12.58 -21.76 -16.71
CA ASN A 273 12.11 -22.90 -17.52
C ASN A 273 11.82 -24.14 -16.67
N GLU A 274 12.43 -24.24 -15.48
CA GLU A 274 12.33 -25.39 -14.58
C GLU A 274 11.61 -25.08 -13.27
N ILE A 275 11.12 -23.83 -13.08
CA ILE A 275 10.57 -23.39 -11.80
C ILE A 275 9.18 -23.99 -11.50
N ILE A 276 8.41 -24.32 -12.54
CA ILE A 276 7.10 -24.96 -12.39
C ILE A 276 7.31 -26.47 -12.18
N PRO A 277 6.88 -27.04 -11.04
CA PRO A 277 7.00 -28.46 -10.81
C PRO A 277 6.13 -29.28 -11.78
N ASP A 278 6.63 -30.45 -12.21
CA ASP A 278 5.86 -31.39 -13.05
C ASP A 278 4.56 -31.86 -12.36
N ASN A 279 4.61 -32.02 -11.05
CA ASN A 279 3.41 -32.34 -10.28
C ASN A 279 2.57 -31.07 -10.06
N PRO A 280 1.34 -30.99 -10.62
CA PRO A 280 0.49 -29.80 -10.54
C PRO A 280 0.03 -29.46 -9.12
N ASN A 281 0.18 -30.39 -8.16
CA ASN A 281 -0.14 -30.17 -6.75
C ASN A 281 1.06 -29.68 -5.92
N MET A 282 2.25 -29.66 -6.49
CA MET A 282 3.42 -29.05 -5.83
C MET A 282 3.43 -27.53 -6.00
N ALA A 283 3.70 -26.85 -4.90
CA ALA A 283 3.85 -25.41 -4.89
C ALA A 283 5.29 -25.00 -5.26
N TYR A 284 5.42 -23.82 -5.83
CA TYR A 284 6.68 -23.11 -5.99
C TYR A 284 6.57 -21.71 -5.35
N ASP A 285 7.72 -21.06 -5.18
CA ASP A 285 7.77 -19.76 -4.55
C ASP A 285 7.80 -18.65 -5.61
N MET A 286 6.74 -17.83 -5.65
CA MET A 286 6.60 -16.71 -6.57
C MET A 286 7.66 -15.64 -6.39
N TYR A 287 8.26 -15.50 -5.20
CA TYR A 287 9.35 -14.54 -5.00
C TYR A 287 10.57 -14.85 -5.87
N LYS A 288 10.82 -16.13 -6.19
CA LYS A 288 11.90 -16.52 -7.11
C LYS A 288 11.62 -16.01 -8.52
N VAL A 289 10.36 -16.08 -8.97
CA VAL A 289 9.96 -15.54 -10.29
C VAL A 289 10.11 -14.02 -10.30
N ILE A 290 9.55 -13.33 -9.29
CA ILE A 290 9.65 -11.87 -9.19
C ILE A 290 11.12 -11.43 -9.22
N GLY A 291 11.97 -12.01 -8.35
CA GLY A 291 13.40 -11.68 -8.29
C GLY A 291 14.15 -11.95 -9.60
N ALA A 292 13.75 -12.99 -10.34
CA ALA A 292 14.35 -13.35 -11.63
C ALA A 292 14.02 -12.34 -12.76
N VAL A 293 12.84 -11.71 -12.73
CA VAL A 293 12.38 -10.87 -13.85
C VAL A 293 12.57 -9.37 -13.64
N VAL A 294 12.60 -8.89 -12.38
CA VAL A 294 12.75 -7.45 -12.09
C VAL A 294 14.20 -6.98 -12.18
N ASP A 295 14.40 -5.67 -12.31
CA ASP A 295 15.74 -5.08 -12.35
C ASP A 295 16.53 -5.42 -11.07
N ASN A 296 17.72 -6.00 -11.24
CA ASN A 296 18.65 -6.38 -10.16
C ASN A 296 18.02 -7.23 -9.03
N GLY A 297 16.88 -7.88 -9.28
CA GLY A 297 16.14 -8.63 -8.27
C GLY A 297 15.50 -7.76 -7.18
N GLU A 298 15.44 -6.43 -7.37
CA GLU A 298 14.93 -5.50 -6.37
C GLU A 298 13.40 -5.43 -6.37
N PHE A 299 12.81 -5.79 -5.23
CA PHE A 299 11.37 -5.74 -5.01
C PHE A 299 11.05 -5.07 -3.67
N MET A 300 10.14 -4.10 -3.68
CA MET A 300 9.61 -3.45 -2.48
C MET A 300 8.20 -3.93 -2.22
N GLU A 301 8.06 -4.97 -1.44
CA GLU A 301 6.78 -5.57 -1.12
C GLU A 301 5.95 -4.70 -0.17
N VAL A 302 4.66 -4.55 -0.48
CA VAL A 302 3.67 -3.85 0.35
C VAL A 302 2.83 -4.87 1.11
N GLN A 303 2.57 -4.66 2.40
CA GLN A 303 1.77 -5.55 3.26
C GLN A 303 2.27 -7.01 3.25
N ARG A 304 3.57 -7.22 3.36
CA ARG A 304 4.23 -8.53 3.26
C ARG A 304 3.62 -9.62 4.15
N ASN A 305 3.19 -9.24 5.36
CA ASN A 305 2.70 -10.18 6.36
C ASN A 305 1.18 -10.36 6.35
N PHE A 306 0.45 -9.56 5.55
CA PHE A 306 -1.00 -9.62 5.42
C PHE A 306 -1.41 -10.28 4.11
N ALA A 307 -2.40 -11.18 4.15
CA ALA A 307 -2.90 -11.90 2.96
C ALA A 307 -1.76 -12.42 2.06
N ARG A 308 -0.92 -13.28 2.61
CA ARG A 308 0.33 -13.75 1.98
C ARG A 308 0.12 -14.61 0.73
N ASN A 309 -1.11 -15.05 0.47
CA ASN A 309 -1.54 -15.74 -0.75
C ASN A 309 -1.55 -14.82 -1.99
N ILE A 310 -1.45 -13.50 -1.80
CA ILE A 310 -1.19 -12.52 -2.86
C ILE A 310 -0.04 -11.61 -2.49
N ILE A 311 0.84 -11.37 -3.44
CA ILE A 311 2.01 -10.50 -3.32
C ILE A 311 1.72 -9.23 -4.09
N ILE A 312 1.91 -8.08 -3.46
CA ILE A 312 1.86 -6.77 -4.11
C ILE A 312 3.10 -5.95 -3.75
N GLY A 313 3.56 -5.11 -4.65
CA GLY A 313 4.71 -4.25 -4.36
C GLY A 313 5.23 -3.55 -5.60
N PHE A 314 6.26 -2.74 -5.38
CA PHE A 314 6.92 -1.98 -6.43
C PHE A 314 8.21 -2.64 -6.87
N ALA A 315 8.45 -2.62 -8.17
CA ALA A 315 9.68 -3.06 -8.80
C ALA A 315 10.03 -2.12 -9.95
N ARG A 316 11.10 -2.46 -10.68
CA ARG A 316 11.46 -1.75 -11.91
C ARG A 316 11.72 -2.74 -13.04
N PHE A 317 11.40 -2.29 -14.25
CA PHE A 317 11.79 -2.92 -15.51
C PHE A 317 12.46 -1.87 -16.39
N ASN A 318 13.73 -2.05 -16.69
CA ASN A 318 14.56 -1.08 -17.41
C ASN A 318 14.48 0.33 -16.81
N GLY A 319 14.60 0.41 -15.48
CA GLY A 319 14.54 1.64 -14.70
C GLY A 319 13.16 2.25 -14.50
N GLN A 320 12.11 1.74 -15.14
CA GLN A 320 10.74 2.21 -15.01
C GLN A 320 10.05 1.53 -13.84
N SER A 321 9.47 2.32 -12.93
CA SER A 321 8.65 1.79 -11.82
C SER A 321 7.39 1.12 -12.32
N VAL A 322 7.07 -0.02 -11.72
CA VAL A 322 5.85 -0.79 -11.96
C VAL A 322 5.27 -1.30 -10.65
N GLY A 323 3.96 -1.53 -10.61
CA GLY A 323 3.29 -2.30 -9.58
C GLY A 323 3.23 -3.78 -9.97
N ILE A 324 3.71 -4.66 -9.10
CA ILE A 324 3.58 -6.12 -9.24
C ILE A 324 2.35 -6.58 -8.47
N VAL A 325 1.52 -7.42 -9.08
CA VAL A 325 0.44 -8.16 -8.42
C VAL A 325 0.60 -9.62 -8.79
N ALA A 326 0.88 -10.48 -7.81
CA ALA A 326 1.20 -11.88 -8.08
C ALA A 326 0.53 -12.84 -7.09
N ASN A 327 0.04 -13.98 -7.54
CA ASN A 327 -0.43 -15.03 -6.65
C ASN A 327 0.77 -15.75 -6.04
N GLN A 328 0.67 -16.20 -4.76
CA GLN A 328 1.71 -16.99 -4.10
C GLN A 328 1.27 -18.44 -3.95
N PRO A 329 1.69 -19.35 -4.84
CA PRO A 329 1.26 -20.74 -4.80
C PRO A 329 1.65 -21.50 -3.53
N SER A 330 2.72 -21.06 -2.86
CA SER A 330 3.17 -21.67 -1.59
C SER A 330 2.28 -21.31 -0.38
N VAL A 331 1.33 -20.38 -0.56
CA VAL A 331 0.37 -19.99 0.47
C VAL A 331 -1.05 -20.21 -0.06
N TYR A 332 -1.78 -21.13 0.51
CA TYR A 332 -3.14 -21.51 0.08
C TYR A 332 -3.26 -21.72 -1.44
N ALA A 333 -2.23 -22.30 -2.08
CA ALA A 333 -2.17 -22.53 -3.53
C ALA A 333 -2.41 -21.27 -4.39
N GLY A 334 -2.24 -20.07 -3.83
CA GLY A 334 -2.46 -18.80 -4.53
C GLY A 334 -3.94 -18.42 -4.73
N VAL A 335 -4.90 -19.08 -4.03
CA VAL A 335 -6.32 -18.71 -4.10
C VAL A 335 -6.57 -17.28 -3.67
N LEU A 336 -7.64 -16.67 -4.15
CA LEU A 336 -8.12 -15.36 -3.69
C LEU A 336 -9.12 -15.54 -2.55
N ASP A 337 -8.89 -14.86 -1.45
CA ASP A 337 -9.83 -14.70 -0.34
C ASP A 337 -10.25 -13.23 -0.18
N CYS A 338 -11.08 -12.93 0.80
CA CYS A 338 -11.52 -11.56 1.09
C CYS A 338 -10.33 -10.60 1.28
N ASN A 339 -9.31 -11.03 2.02
CA ASN A 339 -8.16 -10.20 2.35
C ASN A 339 -7.22 -10.00 1.16
N ALA A 340 -6.96 -11.05 0.38
CA ALA A 340 -6.17 -10.96 -0.84
C ALA A 340 -6.83 -10.03 -1.87
N SER A 341 -8.15 -10.15 -2.03
CA SER A 341 -8.92 -9.33 -2.96
C SER A 341 -8.86 -7.83 -2.60
N ARG A 342 -9.10 -7.48 -1.34
CA ARG A 342 -9.04 -6.06 -0.91
C ARG A 342 -7.62 -5.50 -0.93
N LYS A 343 -6.60 -6.30 -0.57
CA LYS A 343 -5.19 -5.92 -0.64
C LYS A 343 -4.78 -5.57 -2.07
N ALA A 344 -5.05 -6.46 -3.02
CA ALA A 344 -4.73 -6.25 -4.43
C ALA A 344 -5.55 -5.10 -5.04
N ALA A 345 -6.85 -5.02 -4.76
CA ALA A 345 -7.72 -3.96 -5.30
C ALA A 345 -7.23 -2.56 -4.92
N ARG A 346 -6.89 -2.34 -3.63
CA ARG A 346 -6.37 -1.06 -3.17
C ARG A 346 -5.05 -0.69 -3.86
N PHE A 347 -4.15 -1.66 -4.03
CA PHE A 347 -2.87 -1.44 -4.68
C PHE A 347 -3.00 -1.13 -6.17
N VAL A 348 -3.86 -1.86 -6.90
CA VAL A 348 -4.16 -1.61 -8.32
C VAL A 348 -4.71 -0.19 -8.50
N ARG A 349 -5.65 0.25 -7.64
CA ARG A 349 -6.17 1.61 -7.69
C ARG A 349 -5.10 2.66 -7.43
N PHE A 350 -4.23 2.43 -6.45
CA PHE A 350 -3.10 3.33 -6.21
C PHE A 350 -2.20 3.46 -7.44
N CYS A 351 -1.82 2.33 -8.05
CA CYS A 351 -1.01 2.34 -9.26
C CYS A 351 -1.67 3.14 -10.39
N ASP A 352 -2.98 2.97 -10.59
CA ASP A 352 -3.74 3.69 -11.61
C ASP A 352 -3.82 5.20 -11.32
N CYS A 353 -4.09 5.60 -10.08
CA CYS A 353 -4.09 7.00 -9.67
C CYS A 353 -2.77 7.73 -9.96
N PHE A 354 -1.65 7.01 -9.86
CA PHE A 354 -0.31 7.59 -9.95
C PHE A 354 0.50 7.12 -11.16
N ASN A 355 -0.17 6.78 -12.27
CA ASN A 355 0.45 6.47 -13.56
C ASN A 355 1.52 5.36 -13.50
N ILE A 356 1.37 4.40 -12.59
CA ILE A 356 2.30 3.27 -12.40
C ILE A 356 1.76 2.07 -13.17
N PRO A 357 2.45 1.58 -14.21
CA PRO A 357 2.04 0.38 -14.94
C PRO A 357 1.92 -0.84 -14.02
N ILE A 358 1.03 -1.76 -14.35
CA ILE A 358 0.76 -2.97 -13.57
C ILE A 358 1.25 -4.20 -14.33
N VAL A 359 2.05 -5.02 -13.65
CA VAL A 359 2.47 -6.34 -14.12
C VAL A 359 1.84 -7.40 -13.22
N SER A 360 0.99 -8.24 -13.79
CA SER A 360 0.31 -9.34 -13.09
C SER A 360 1.00 -10.67 -13.41
N LEU A 361 1.42 -11.41 -12.37
CA LEU A 361 2.00 -12.75 -12.48
C LEU A 361 0.98 -13.73 -11.90
N VAL A 362 0.37 -14.55 -12.78
CA VAL A 362 -0.85 -15.28 -12.44
C VAL A 362 -0.59 -16.78 -12.30
N ASP A 363 -0.94 -17.30 -11.12
CA ASP A 363 -1.13 -18.71 -10.83
C ASP A 363 -2.21 -18.83 -9.76
N VAL A 364 -3.48 -18.91 -10.20
CA VAL A 364 -4.65 -18.82 -9.32
C VAL A 364 -5.68 -19.92 -9.63
N PRO A 365 -5.94 -20.85 -8.72
CA PRO A 365 -6.90 -21.94 -8.95
C PRO A 365 -8.37 -21.52 -8.71
N GLY A 366 -8.63 -20.36 -8.12
CA GLY A 366 -9.98 -19.91 -7.82
C GLY A 366 -10.06 -18.93 -6.64
N PHE A 367 -11.28 -18.60 -6.26
CA PHE A 367 -11.57 -18.00 -4.96
C PHE A 367 -11.66 -19.07 -3.88
N LEU A 368 -11.27 -18.74 -2.65
CA LEU A 368 -11.34 -19.64 -1.51
C LEU A 368 -12.82 -19.93 -1.18
N PRO A 369 -13.27 -21.19 -1.25
CA PRO A 369 -14.65 -21.54 -0.92
C PRO A 369 -14.87 -21.64 0.59
N GLY A 370 -16.14 -21.63 0.99
CA GLY A 370 -16.57 -21.93 2.35
C GLY A 370 -17.35 -20.80 3.02
N THR A 371 -18.17 -21.18 4.02
CA THR A 371 -19.06 -20.26 4.73
C THR A 371 -18.33 -19.08 5.36
N GLY A 372 -17.09 -19.29 5.85
CA GLY A 372 -16.27 -18.24 6.42
C GLY A 372 -15.93 -17.13 5.40
N GLN A 373 -15.75 -17.49 4.12
CA GLN A 373 -15.51 -16.51 3.06
C GLN A 373 -16.83 -15.86 2.60
N GLU A 374 -17.87 -16.66 2.39
CA GLU A 374 -19.18 -16.16 1.95
C GLU A 374 -19.77 -15.17 2.98
N TYR A 375 -19.70 -15.49 4.28
CA TYR A 375 -20.21 -14.62 5.35
C TYR A 375 -19.36 -13.35 5.55
N ASN A 376 -18.09 -13.39 5.15
CA ASN A 376 -17.20 -12.22 5.12
C ASN A 376 -17.18 -11.51 3.76
N ALA A 377 -18.23 -11.71 2.95
CA ALA A 377 -18.47 -11.00 1.69
C ALA A 377 -17.37 -11.19 0.63
N VAL A 378 -16.91 -12.43 0.40
CA VAL A 378 -15.92 -12.73 -0.65
C VAL A 378 -16.37 -12.25 -2.04
N ILE A 379 -17.68 -12.29 -2.32
CA ILE A 379 -18.27 -11.80 -3.59
C ILE A 379 -17.98 -10.30 -3.74
N ASP A 380 -18.22 -9.53 -2.69
CA ASP A 380 -18.05 -8.08 -2.67
C ASP A 380 -16.56 -7.68 -2.76
N HIS A 381 -15.71 -8.37 -1.99
CA HIS A 381 -14.27 -8.15 -2.06
C HIS A 381 -13.66 -8.58 -3.39
N GLY A 382 -14.14 -9.67 -4.00
CA GLY A 382 -13.78 -10.07 -5.36
C GLY A 382 -14.20 -9.04 -6.39
N ALA A 383 -15.41 -8.48 -6.25
CA ALA A 383 -15.91 -7.40 -7.10
C ALA A 383 -15.08 -6.12 -7.00
N LYS A 384 -14.51 -5.79 -5.82
CA LYS A 384 -13.55 -4.67 -5.68
C LYS A 384 -12.32 -4.87 -6.56
N LEU A 385 -11.75 -6.07 -6.57
CA LEU A 385 -10.58 -6.38 -7.38
C LEU A 385 -10.91 -6.33 -8.88
N LEU A 386 -12.04 -6.90 -9.26
CA LEU A 386 -12.56 -6.83 -10.62
C LEU A 386 -12.74 -5.38 -11.08
N TYR A 387 -13.36 -4.56 -10.23
CA TYR A 387 -13.58 -3.14 -10.49
C TYR A 387 -12.24 -2.40 -10.66
N ALA A 388 -11.28 -2.62 -9.77
CA ALA A 388 -9.98 -1.96 -9.81
C ALA A 388 -9.24 -2.23 -11.13
N TYR A 389 -9.16 -3.49 -11.57
CA TYR A 389 -8.55 -3.84 -12.86
C TYR A 389 -9.34 -3.32 -14.05
N GLY A 390 -10.67 -3.41 -14.00
CA GLY A 390 -11.55 -2.93 -15.07
C GLY A 390 -11.54 -1.42 -15.24
N GLU A 391 -11.35 -0.66 -14.15
CA GLU A 391 -11.28 0.80 -14.18
C GLU A 391 -9.88 1.33 -14.54
N ALA A 392 -8.82 0.59 -14.21
CA ALA A 392 -7.45 1.04 -14.43
C ALA A 392 -7.14 1.34 -15.90
N THR A 393 -6.54 2.51 -16.13
CA THR A 393 -6.18 3.05 -17.45
C THR A 393 -4.68 2.95 -17.75
N VAL A 394 -3.85 2.71 -16.74
CA VAL A 394 -2.40 2.50 -16.89
C VAL A 394 -2.09 1.27 -17.74
N PRO A 395 -0.89 1.15 -18.32
CA PRO A 395 -0.45 -0.08 -18.97
C PRO A 395 -0.59 -1.29 -18.06
N LYS A 396 -1.21 -2.35 -18.57
CA LYS A 396 -1.45 -3.62 -17.86
C LYS A 396 -0.88 -4.77 -18.66
N VAL A 397 0.13 -5.45 -18.10
CA VAL A 397 0.76 -6.63 -18.69
C VAL A 397 0.53 -7.82 -17.77
N THR A 398 -0.04 -8.89 -18.30
CA THR A 398 -0.32 -10.11 -17.54
C THR A 398 0.47 -11.28 -18.08
N VAL A 399 1.08 -12.07 -17.21
CA VAL A 399 1.75 -13.33 -17.54
C VAL A 399 1.08 -14.45 -16.74
N THR A 400 0.40 -15.34 -17.43
CA THR A 400 -0.18 -16.56 -16.84
C THR A 400 0.86 -17.67 -16.89
N MET A 401 1.28 -18.15 -15.72
CA MET A 401 2.37 -19.11 -15.62
C MET A 401 1.89 -20.54 -15.45
N ARG A 402 0.80 -20.75 -14.69
CA ARG A 402 0.21 -22.06 -14.49
C ARG A 402 -1.33 -21.93 -14.41
N LYS A 403 -1.96 -22.14 -13.25
CA LYS A 403 -3.41 -22.12 -13.10
C LYS A 403 -4.01 -20.74 -13.28
N SER A 404 -5.14 -20.65 -13.97
CA SER A 404 -5.92 -19.42 -14.11
C SER A 404 -7.38 -19.81 -14.38
N TYR A 405 -8.16 -20.08 -13.31
CA TYR A 405 -9.48 -20.69 -13.42
C TYR A 405 -10.63 -19.77 -13.04
N GLY A 406 -11.72 -19.88 -13.78
CA GLY A 406 -13.02 -19.29 -13.45
C GLY A 406 -12.97 -17.78 -13.21
N GLY A 407 -13.71 -17.31 -12.20
CA GLY A 407 -13.78 -15.89 -11.85
C GLY A 407 -12.45 -15.29 -11.44
N SER A 408 -11.54 -16.07 -10.87
CA SER A 408 -10.22 -15.58 -10.49
C SER A 408 -9.32 -15.27 -11.70
N HIS A 409 -9.48 -15.99 -12.83
CA HIS A 409 -8.87 -15.62 -14.11
C HIS A 409 -9.29 -14.20 -14.52
N ILE A 410 -10.59 -13.91 -14.40
CA ILE A 410 -11.12 -12.60 -14.81
C ILE A 410 -10.54 -11.47 -13.96
N VAL A 411 -10.51 -11.61 -12.63
CA VAL A 411 -10.09 -10.53 -11.73
C VAL A 411 -8.58 -10.31 -11.66
N MET A 412 -7.76 -11.20 -12.23
CA MET A 412 -6.31 -11.07 -12.23
C MET A 412 -5.74 -10.41 -13.50
N GLY A 413 -6.49 -9.53 -14.15
CA GLY A 413 -6.02 -8.75 -15.29
C GLY A 413 -6.08 -9.51 -16.61
N CYS A 414 -7.21 -10.14 -16.93
CA CYS A 414 -7.45 -10.79 -18.20
C CYS A 414 -7.68 -9.79 -19.36
N LYS A 415 -7.63 -10.28 -20.59
CA LYS A 415 -7.87 -9.47 -21.81
C LYS A 415 -9.25 -8.81 -21.81
N GLN A 416 -10.27 -9.49 -21.32
CA GLN A 416 -11.65 -9.01 -21.26
C GLN A 416 -11.83 -7.83 -20.29
N LEU A 417 -10.99 -7.72 -19.25
CA LEU A 417 -10.89 -6.53 -18.38
C LEU A 417 -9.86 -5.51 -18.87
N LYS A 418 -9.62 -5.49 -20.20
CA LYS A 418 -8.78 -4.51 -20.87
C LYS A 418 -7.31 -4.52 -20.42
N ALA A 419 -6.76 -5.70 -20.05
CA ALA A 419 -5.33 -5.85 -20.04
C ALA A 419 -4.76 -5.67 -21.45
N ASP A 420 -3.68 -4.92 -21.58
CA ASP A 420 -3.15 -4.52 -22.87
C ASP A 420 -2.43 -5.69 -23.56
N LEU A 421 -1.56 -6.37 -22.83
CA LEU A 421 -0.83 -7.54 -23.31
C LEU A 421 -0.92 -8.68 -22.30
N ASN A 422 -1.36 -9.85 -22.79
CA ASN A 422 -1.49 -11.07 -22.02
C ASN A 422 -0.56 -12.13 -22.61
N TYR A 423 0.44 -12.54 -21.85
CA TYR A 423 1.34 -13.65 -22.16
C TYR A 423 0.99 -14.88 -21.34
N ALA A 424 1.29 -16.03 -21.86
CA ALA A 424 1.19 -17.30 -21.14
C ALA A 424 2.48 -18.11 -21.27
N TRP A 425 2.83 -18.85 -20.23
CA TRP A 425 3.84 -19.90 -20.34
C TRP A 425 3.23 -21.15 -20.95
N PRO A 426 4.01 -22.09 -21.52
CA PRO A 426 3.49 -23.36 -22.04
C PRO A 426 2.78 -24.20 -20.97
N SER A 427 3.13 -24.02 -19.68
CA SER A 427 2.51 -24.65 -18.52
C SER A 427 1.21 -23.99 -18.06
N ALA A 428 0.73 -22.95 -18.74
CA ALA A 428 -0.48 -22.25 -18.34
C ALA A 428 -1.74 -23.08 -18.61
N GLU A 429 -2.64 -23.07 -17.63
CA GLU A 429 -3.93 -23.74 -17.68
C GLU A 429 -5.03 -22.68 -17.53
N ILE A 430 -5.65 -22.28 -18.64
CA ILE A 430 -6.68 -21.23 -18.66
C ILE A 430 -8.04 -21.86 -18.97
N ALA A 431 -8.90 -21.98 -17.97
CA ALA A 431 -10.18 -22.68 -18.10
C ALA A 431 -11.24 -22.18 -17.11
N VAL A 432 -12.48 -22.63 -17.29
CA VAL A 432 -13.58 -22.34 -16.35
C VAL A 432 -13.30 -22.97 -14.99
N MET A 433 -12.72 -24.17 -14.95
CA MET A 433 -12.30 -24.88 -13.73
C MET A 433 -11.26 -25.94 -14.09
N GLY A 434 -10.58 -26.50 -13.09
CA GLY A 434 -9.67 -27.61 -13.31
C GLY A 434 -10.38 -28.85 -13.86
N ALA A 435 -9.68 -29.65 -14.66
CA ALA A 435 -10.25 -30.78 -15.41
C ALA A 435 -11.02 -31.77 -14.53
N SER A 436 -10.49 -32.14 -13.35
CA SER A 436 -11.17 -33.08 -12.44
C SER A 436 -12.55 -32.60 -12.00
N GLY A 437 -12.68 -31.29 -11.69
CA GLY A 437 -13.96 -30.67 -11.34
C GLY A 437 -14.92 -30.62 -12.52
N ALA A 438 -14.43 -30.26 -13.71
CA ALA A 438 -15.22 -30.20 -14.92
C ALA A 438 -15.78 -31.59 -15.30
N VAL A 439 -14.93 -32.58 -15.35
CA VAL A 439 -15.29 -33.96 -15.70
C VAL A 439 -16.23 -34.59 -14.67
N ALA A 440 -16.05 -34.32 -13.37
CA ALA A 440 -16.98 -34.75 -12.34
C ALA A 440 -18.42 -34.23 -12.58
N ILE A 441 -18.55 -33.04 -13.13
CA ILE A 441 -19.86 -32.43 -13.46
C ILE A 441 -20.39 -32.98 -14.79
N LEU A 442 -19.57 -33.04 -15.82
CA LEU A 442 -19.96 -33.43 -17.17
C LEU A 442 -20.24 -34.95 -17.28
N ASP A 443 -19.32 -35.76 -16.80
CA ASP A 443 -19.28 -37.21 -17.03
C ASP A 443 -19.54 -38.05 -15.76
N GLY A 444 -19.67 -37.40 -14.59
CA GLY A 444 -19.81 -38.09 -13.29
C GLY A 444 -21.03 -39.01 -13.18
N LYS A 445 -22.11 -38.76 -13.92
CA LYS A 445 -23.27 -39.66 -14.00
C LYS A 445 -22.96 -40.88 -14.85
N GLU A 446 -22.30 -40.69 -15.98
CA GLU A 446 -21.92 -41.78 -16.89
C GLU A 446 -20.85 -42.66 -16.26
N ALA A 447 -19.88 -42.08 -15.56
CA ALA A 447 -18.84 -42.80 -14.84
C ALA A 447 -19.40 -43.88 -13.89
N LYS A 448 -20.51 -43.60 -13.22
CA LYS A 448 -21.17 -44.57 -12.31
C LYS A 448 -21.70 -45.81 -13.01
N THR A 449 -21.84 -45.81 -14.33
CA THR A 449 -22.32 -46.95 -15.14
C THR A 449 -21.19 -47.77 -15.74
N LYS A 450 -19.91 -47.32 -15.59
CA LYS A 450 -18.73 -48.00 -16.14
C LYS A 450 -18.20 -49.06 -15.18
N GLU A 451 -17.53 -50.07 -15.71
CA GLU A 451 -16.87 -51.10 -14.91
C GLU A 451 -15.75 -50.53 -14.02
N ASP A 452 -14.97 -49.59 -14.58
CA ASP A 452 -13.97 -48.81 -13.82
C ASP A 452 -14.25 -47.30 -13.95
N PRO A 453 -15.03 -46.75 -13.01
CA PRO A 453 -15.34 -45.32 -13.00
C PRO A 453 -14.11 -44.40 -12.91
N LYS A 454 -13.06 -44.87 -12.20
CA LYS A 454 -11.84 -44.03 -12.02
C LYS A 454 -11.02 -43.95 -13.31
N ALA A 455 -10.83 -45.08 -14.00
CA ALA A 455 -10.14 -45.09 -15.28
C ALA A 455 -10.87 -44.25 -16.32
N PHE A 456 -12.20 -44.36 -16.38
CA PHE A 456 -13.04 -43.55 -17.26
C PHE A 456 -12.91 -42.06 -16.98
N LEU A 457 -12.99 -41.63 -15.72
CA LEU A 457 -12.83 -40.23 -15.37
C LEU A 457 -11.42 -39.72 -15.70
N ALA A 458 -10.38 -40.50 -15.46
CA ALA A 458 -9.00 -40.15 -15.79
C ALA A 458 -8.79 -39.93 -17.29
N GLU A 459 -9.43 -40.78 -18.14
CA GLU A 459 -9.42 -40.58 -19.60
C GLU A 459 -10.12 -39.26 -19.99
N LYS A 460 -11.30 -39.01 -19.42
CA LYS A 460 -12.04 -37.77 -19.64
C LYS A 460 -11.29 -36.52 -19.15
N GLU A 461 -10.61 -36.61 -18.02
CA GLU A 461 -9.73 -35.50 -17.55
C GLU A 461 -8.62 -35.20 -18.54
N LYS A 462 -8.00 -36.23 -19.12
CA LYS A 462 -6.99 -36.04 -20.16
C LYS A 462 -7.59 -35.40 -21.40
N GLU A 463 -8.73 -35.89 -21.89
CA GLU A 463 -9.42 -35.25 -23.04
C GLU A 463 -9.76 -33.77 -22.75
N TYR A 464 -10.26 -33.47 -21.55
CA TYR A 464 -10.59 -32.10 -21.17
C TYR A 464 -9.36 -31.20 -21.10
N ASN A 465 -8.25 -31.71 -20.56
CA ASN A 465 -6.99 -31.00 -20.50
C ASN A 465 -6.46 -30.68 -21.91
N ASP A 466 -6.45 -31.65 -22.79
CA ASP A 466 -5.98 -31.49 -24.17
C ASP A 466 -6.82 -30.47 -24.95
N LEU A 467 -8.14 -30.40 -24.65
CA LEU A 467 -9.05 -29.48 -25.35
C LEU A 467 -9.07 -28.06 -24.77
N PHE A 468 -9.04 -27.91 -23.44
CA PHE A 468 -9.41 -26.64 -22.81
C PHE A 468 -8.38 -26.08 -21.81
N THR A 469 -7.63 -26.91 -21.07
CA THR A 469 -6.74 -26.43 -20.02
C THR A 469 -5.30 -26.23 -20.51
N ASN A 470 -5.16 -25.54 -21.62
CA ASN A 470 -3.87 -25.21 -22.20
C ASN A 470 -3.86 -23.75 -22.73
N PRO A 471 -2.70 -23.10 -22.84
CA PRO A 471 -2.63 -21.71 -23.28
C PRO A 471 -2.97 -21.50 -24.75
N TYR A 472 -2.79 -22.54 -25.58
CA TYR A 472 -2.98 -22.43 -27.03
C TYR A 472 -4.45 -22.24 -27.39
N LYS A 473 -5.36 -22.86 -26.63
CA LYS A 473 -6.80 -22.68 -26.83
C LYS A 473 -7.23 -21.23 -26.55
N ALA A 474 -6.70 -20.62 -25.49
CA ALA A 474 -6.93 -19.22 -25.19
C ALA A 474 -6.30 -18.29 -26.25
N ALA A 475 -5.12 -18.64 -26.78
CA ALA A 475 -4.46 -17.90 -27.85
C ALA A 475 -5.23 -18.00 -29.18
N GLU A 476 -5.81 -19.15 -29.50
CA GLU A 476 -6.67 -19.35 -30.68
C GLU A 476 -7.85 -18.35 -30.73
N TYR A 477 -8.40 -18.02 -29.56
CA TYR A 477 -9.48 -17.01 -29.43
C TYR A 477 -8.97 -15.58 -29.24
N GLY A 478 -7.67 -15.34 -29.23
CA GLY A 478 -7.09 -14.01 -29.04
C GLY A 478 -7.13 -13.50 -27.60
N TYR A 479 -7.31 -14.37 -26.60
CA TYR A 479 -7.28 -14.01 -25.18
C TYR A 479 -5.88 -14.02 -24.58
N VAL A 480 -4.93 -14.66 -25.26
CA VAL A 480 -3.50 -14.63 -25.02
C VAL A 480 -2.82 -14.11 -26.27
N ASP A 481 -2.00 -13.06 -26.14
CA ASP A 481 -1.32 -12.43 -27.27
C ASP A 481 -0.13 -13.25 -27.76
N ASP A 482 0.53 -13.99 -26.85
CA ASP A 482 1.62 -14.90 -27.19
C ASP A 482 1.88 -15.92 -26.08
N VAL A 483 2.29 -17.13 -26.48
CA VAL A 483 2.81 -18.15 -25.57
C VAL A 483 4.33 -18.06 -25.60
N ILE A 484 4.93 -17.71 -24.46
CA ILE A 484 6.35 -17.34 -24.37
C ILE A 484 7.16 -18.37 -23.60
N GLU A 485 8.44 -18.55 -23.97
CA GLU A 485 9.39 -19.30 -23.15
C GLU A 485 9.55 -18.61 -21.80
N PRO A 486 9.46 -19.32 -20.65
CA PRO A 486 9.56 -18.70 -19.33
C PRO A 486 10.80 -17.84 -19.12
N ARG A 487 11.96 -18.29 -19.62
CA ARG A 487 13.24 -17.54 -19.53
C ARG A 487 13.22 -16.16 -20.21
N ASN A 488 12.29 -15.92 -21.15
CA ASN A 488 12.16 -14.66 -21.88
C ASN A 488 11.18 -13.68 -21.20
N THR A 489 10.61 -14.01 -20.05
CA THR A 489 9.55 -13.23 -19.38
C THR A 489 9.97 -11.79 -19.12
N ARG A 490 11.18 -11.54 -18.57
CA ARG A 490 11.71 -10.19 -18.38
C ARG A 490 11.74 -9.39 -19.69
N PHE A 491 12.34 -9.95 -20.71
CA PHE A 491 12.46 -9.32 -22.02
C PHE A 491 11.09 -8.94 -22.61
N ARG A 492 10.12 -9.84 -22.53
CA ARG A 492 8.77 -9.62 -23.04
C ARG A 492 8.05 -8.52 -22.25
N ILE A 493 8.18 -8.47 -20.93
CA ILE A 493 7.60 -7.41 -20.09
C ILE A 493 8.26 -6.06 -20.42
N CYS A 494 9.59 -5.98 -20.50
CA CYS A 494 10.28 -4.73 -20.85
C CYS A 494 9.81 -4.19 -22.20
N ARG A 495 9.66 -5.04 -23.22
CA ARG A 495 9.17 -4.65 -24.55
C ARG A 495 7.70 -4.21 -24.51
N ALA A 496 6.87 -4.92 -23.78
CA ALA A 496 5.46 -4.58 -23.59
C ALA A 496 5.32 -3.18 -22.97
N LEU A 497 6.04 -2.91 -21.88
CA LEU A 497 6.02 -1.60 -21.22
C LEU A 497 6.52 -0.48 -22.14
N ALA A 498 7.55 -0.73 -22.94
CA ALA A 498 8.05 0.24 -23.93
C ALA A 498 7.02 0.50 -25.05
N GLN A 499 6.35 -0.54 -25.54
CA GLN A 499 5.28 -0.42 -26.54
C GLN A 499 4.09 0.39 -26.00
N LEU A 500 3.77 0.25 -24.72
CA LEU A 500 2.62 0.88 -24.07
C LEU A 500 2.95 2.23 -23.43
N ALA A 501 4.18 2.76 -23.60
CA ALA A 501 4.63 3.99 -22.93
C ALA A 501 3.73 5.20 -23.19
N ASN A 502 3.12 5.27 -24.36
CA ASN A 502 2.22 6.37 -24.76
C ASN A 502 0.73 5.98 -24.68
N LYS A 503 0.39 4.91 -23.95
CA LYS A 503 -1.02 4.51 -23.79
C LYS A 503 -1.87 5.67 -23.31
N ARG A 504 -2.98 5.90 -23.99
CA ARG A 504 -4.04 6.84 -23.61
C ARG A 504 -5.37 6.11 -23.63
N GLU A 505 -6.07 6.11 -22.52
CA GLU A 505 -7.41 5.51 -22.42
C GLU A 505 -8.34 6.49 -21.71
N THR A 506 -9.48 6.78 -22.35
CA THR A 506 -10.53 7.61 -21.75
C THR A 506 -11.66 6.74 -21.24
N ARG A 507 -12.30 7.19 -20.18
CA ARG A 507 -13.45 6.55 -19.57
C ARG A 507 -14.68 7.46 -19.72
N PRO A 508 -15.92 6.91 -19.68
CA PRO A 508 -17.11 7.74 -19.60
C PRO A 508 -17.03 8.71 -18.41
N ALA A 509 -17.41 9.97 -18.66
CA ALA A 509 -17.43 11.00 -17.61
C ALA A 509 -18.41 10.62 -16.49
N LYS A 510 -17.97 10.73 -15.24
CA LYS A 510 -18.75 10.44 -14.04
C LYS A 510 -18.28 11.31 -12.87
N LYS A 511 -19.14 11.55 -11.88
CA LYS A 511 -18.73 12.28 -10.67
C LYS A 511 -17.62 11.52 -9.93
N HIS A 512 -17.81 10.22 -9.75
CA HIS A 512 -16.87 9.24 -9.20
C HIS A 512 -17.36 7.83 -9.52
N GLY A 513 -16.53 6.82 -9.35
CA GLY A 513 -16.94 5.43 -9.42
C GLY A 513 -17.78 5.02 -8.20
N ASN A 514 -18.81 4.18 -8.40
CA ASN A 514 -19.51 3.51 -7.30
C ASN A 514 -18.93 2.11 -7.13
N ILE A 515 -17.71 2.07 -6.59
CA ILE A 515 -17.02 0.80 -6.30
C ILE A 515 -17.71 0.13 -5.10
N PRO A 516 -17.83 -1.21 -5.06
CA PRO A 516 -18.20 -1.92 -3.84
C PRO A 516 -17.20 -1.54 -2.72
N LEU A 517 -17.69 -1.05 -1.57
CA LEU A 517 -16.85 -0.53 -0.49
C LEU A 517 -16.68 -1.53 0.66
#